data_0ae4a81ef977845de1933b3fa2422d9d
#
_entry.id   0ae4a81ef977845de1933b3fa2422d9d
#
_cell.length_a   1.000
_cell.length_b   1.000
_cell.length_c   1.000
_cell.angle_alpha   90.00
_cell.angle_beta   90.00
_cell.angle_gamma   90.00
#
_symmetry.space_group_name_H-M   'P 1'
#
loop_
_entity.id
_entity.type
_entity.pdbx_description
1 polymer ?
#
loop_
_entity_poly.entity_id
_entity_poly.type
_entity_poly.pdbx_seq_one_letter_code
_entity_poly.pdbx_strand_id
1 'polypeptide(L)'
;MGTGRRALAAVTAAGAMCLTACGTGGEGAVKAAPPTVNGAEQPTTPAARPGDPVRGKTIVLDPGHNGGPVSGRQVFVGNGYKACDTSGTSTNAGYTEHAFTWDVAKRTQKLLERRGANVYLTRQDDKSSGPCVDERAKFGNDKNAGAVISIHADGAAPNGHGFHVIAPKAVPGYNEKIVKPSLRLAKDVRASYRQVTGMPYSTYTGGGQGLTIRDDLGGLNLSTVPKVFVETGNMRNKGDAAKLSDPKFRQKIAVSLADGLNTFFKQ
;
A
#
# COMPACT_ATOMS: atom_id res chain seq x y z
N MET A 1 47.83 -36.54 8.09
CA MET A 1 48.91 -36.20 9.02
C MET A 1 48.84 -34.73 9.34
N GLY A 2 48.77 -34.34 10.62
CA GLY A 2 48.84 -32.95 11.04
C GLY A 2 47.68 -32.52 11.96
N THR A 3 47.74 -33.01 13.15
CA THR A 3 46.96 -32.67 14.36
C THR A 3 47.49 -31.39 15.03
N GLY A 4 46.60 -30.58 15.62
CA GLY A 4 46.98 -29.48 16.52
C GLY A 4 45.74 -28.79 17.09
N ARG A 5 45.24 -29.18 18.12
CA ARG A 5 45.22 -29.00 19.59
C ARG A 5 44.87 -27.57 20.06
N ARG A 6 43.77 -27.56 20.77
CA ARG A 6 43.14 -26.77 21.83
C ARG A 6 44.04 -25.80 22.65
N ALA A 7 43.42 -24.66 23.04
CA ALA A 7 43.66 -24.07 24.36
C ALA A 7 42.38 -23.37 24.87
N LEU A 8 41.84 -23.87 25.98
CA LEU A 8 40.95 -23.20 26.93
C LEU A 8 41.78 -22.23 27.81
N ALA A 9 41.23 -21.10 28.12
CA ALA A 9 41.65 -20.31 29.29
C ALA A 9 40.41 -19.80 30.03
N ALA A 10 40.22 -20.33 31.19
CA ALA A 10 39.31 -19.84 32.25
C ALA A 10 40.09 -18.89 33.13
N VAL A 11 39.47 -17.77 33.54
CA VAL A 11 39.96 -16.96 34.66
C VAL A 11 38.78 -16.59 35.55
N THR A 12 39.03 -16.84 36.82
CA THR A 12 38.18 -16.88 38.01
C THR A 12 37.85 -15.52 38.59
N ALA A 13 36.80 -15.53 39.39
CA ALA A 13 36.22 -14.47 40.21
C ALA A 13 37.18 -13.85 41.28
N ALA A 14 36.90 -12.63 41.69
CA ALA A 14 37.20 -12.14 43.05
C ALA A 14 36.12 -11.12 43.45
N GLY A 15 35.45 -11.44 44.55
CA GLY A 15 34.51 -10.57 45.24
C GLY A 15 35.22 -9.59 46.17
N ALA A 16 34.55 -8.51 46.49
CA ALA A 16 34.85 -7.66 47.67
C ALA A 16 33.51 -7.17 48.25
N MET A 17 33.21 -7.67 49.45
CA MET A 17 32.27 -7.06 50.39
C MET A 17 32.93 -5.85 51.07
N CYS A 18 32.17 -4.79 51.28
CA CYS A 18 32.40 -3.87 52.38
C CYS A 18 31.08 -3.40 52.99
N LEU A 19 31.06 -3.45 54.29
CA LEU A 19 29.95 -3.26 55.22
C LEU A 19 29.74 -1.80 55.62
N THR A 20 28.50 -1.44 55.83
CA THR A 20 27.86 -0.58 56.86
C THR A 20 28.42 0.76 57.26
N ALA A 21 27.56 1.79 57.20
CA ALA A 21 27.40 2.78 58.25
C ALA A 21 25.97 3.34 58.27
N CYS A 22 25.32 3.21 59.45
CA CYS A 22 24.06 3.85 59.80
C CYS A 22 24.24 5.38 59.94
N GLY A 23 23.30 6.17 59.41
CA GLY A 23 23.15 7.58 59.72
C GLY A 23 21.69 7.96 59.65
N THR A 24 21.13 8.26 60.84
CA THR A 24 19.76 8.78 61.01
C THR A 24 19.68 10.25 60.64
N GLY A 25 18.73 10.65 59.85
CA GLY A 25 18.39 12.03 59.55
C GLY A 25 17.20 12.09 58.58
N GLY A 26 16.03 12.35 59.14
CA GLY A 26 14.82 12.52 58.35
C GLY A 26 14.75 13.89 57.70
N GLU A 27 14.39 13.89 56.40
CA GLU A 27 13.76 15.04 55.75
C GLU A 27 13.02 14.48 54.52
N GLY A 28 11.81 14.98 54.35
CA GLY A 28 10.85 14.48 53.41
C GLY A 28 11.27 14.62 51.96
N ALA A 29 11.53 13.45 51.31
CA ALA A 29 11.71 13.41 49.89
C ALA A 29 10.35 13.38 49.19
N VAL A 30 10.00 14.51 48.58
CA VAL A 30 8.91 14.60 47.61
C VAL A 30 9.29 13.69 46.43
N LYS A 31 8.58 12.56 46.27
CA LYS A 31 8.69 11.69 45.09
C LYS A 31 8.24 12.51 43.87
N ALA A 32 9.19 12.98 43.07
CA ALA A 32 8.90 13.46 41.72
C ALA A 32 8.32 12.30 40.91
N ALA A 33 7.09 12.45 40.43
CA ALA A 33 6.48 11.54 39.45
C ALA A 33 7.34 11.58 38.15
N PRO A 34 7.51 10.43 37.48
CA PRO A 34 8.20 10.41 36.19
C PRO A 34 7.43 11.27 35.18
N PRO A 35 8.13 11.99 34.28
CA PRO A 35 7.46 12.78 33.27
C PRO A 35 6.56 11.86 32.42
N THR A 36 5.27 12.16 32.40
CA THR A 36 4.33 11.58 31.43
C THR A 36 4.81 11.99 30.03
N VAL A 37 5.34 11.02 29.29
CA VAL A 37 5.63 11.20 27.85
C VAL A 37 4.28 11.43 27.20
N ASN A 38 3.99 12.68 26.87
CA ASN A 38 2.83 13.03 26.05
C ASN A 38 2.93 12.21 24.77
N GLY A 39 2.00 11.27 24.61
CA GLY A 39 1.90 10.44 23.42
C GLY A 39 1.87 11.36 22.20
N ALA A 40 2.76 11.10 21.25
CA ALA A 40 2.75 11.78 19.97
C ALA A 40 1.34 11.65 19.38
N GLU A 41 0.66 12.79 19.27
CA GLU A 41 -0.68 12.91 18.72
C GLU A 41 -0.63 12.37 17.28
N GLN A 42 -1.22 11.18 17.08
CA GLN A 42 -1.40 10.66 15.73
C GLN A 42 -2.29 11.66 15.00
N PRO A 43 -1.98 12.06 13.76
CA PRO A 43 -2.83 12.97 13.02
C PRO A 43 -4.24 12.38 12.97
N THR A 44 -5.15 12.98 13.72
CA THR A 44 -6.56 12.61 13.78
C THR A 44 -7.16 12.92 12.42
N THR A 45 -7.37 11.87 11.62
CA THR A 45 -8.17 12.02 10.40
C THR A 45 -9.59 12.39 10.83
N PRO A 46 -10.15 13.51 10.35
CA PRO A 46 -11.48 13.94 10.74
C PRO A 46 -12.53 12.85 10.53
N ALA A 47 -13.46 12.70 11.48
CA ALA A 47 -14.64 11.88 11.31
C ALA A 47 -15.46 12.36 10.10
N ALA A 48 -16.27 11.45 9.53
CA ALA A 48 -17.12 11.75 8.37
C ALA A 48 -17.95 13.02 8.59
N ARG A 49 -17.80 13.99 7.70
CA ARG A 49 -18.59 15.23 7.72
C ARG A 49 -19.88 15.02 6.93
N PRO A 50 -21.01 15.62 7.36
CA PRO A 50 -22.18 15.72 6.49
C PRO A 50 -21.77 16.36 5.15
N GLY A 51 -22.10 15.69 4.02
CA GLY A 51 -21.70 16.16 2.68
C GLY A 51 -20.38 15.62 2.15
N ASP A 52 -19.74 14.65 2.82
CA ASP A 52 -18.53 13.99 2.29
C ASP A 52 -18.88 13.27 0.96
N PRO A 53 -18.25 13.60 -0.19
CA PRO A 53 -18.60 13.05 -1.50
C PRO A 53 -18.57 11.51 -1.60
N VAL A 54 -17.73 10.85 -0.81
CA VAL A 54 -17.66 9.38 -0.76
C VAL A 54 -18.72 8.73 0.11
N ARG A 55 -19.50 9.51 0.88
CA ARG A 55 -20.53 8.94 1.78
C ARG A 55 -21.56 8.14 1.01
N GLY A 56 -21.82 6.92 1.47
CA GLY A 56 -22.76 5.97 0.85
C GLY A 56 -22.29 5.40 -0.50
N LYS A 57 -21.12 5.80 -1.00
CA LYS A 57 -20.56 5.23 -2.23
C LYS A 57 -19.97 3.86 -1.99
N THR A 58 -20.20 2.94 -2.92
CA THR A 58 -19.53 1.64 -2.94
C THR A 58 -18.18 1.79 -3.63
N ILE A 59 -17.11 1.44 -2.91
CA ILE A 59 -15.72 1.53 -3.38
C ILE A 59 -15.08 0.16 -3.21
N VAL A 60 -14.36 -0.31 -4.23
CA VAL A 60 -13.54 -1.52 -4.12
C VAL A 60 -12.07 -1.12 -4.16
N LEU A 61 -11.31 -1.61 -3.20
CA LEU A 61 -9.86 -1.56 -3.19
C LEU A 61 -9.34 -2.95 -3.56
N ASP A 62 -8.45 -2.98 -4.52
CA ASP A 62 -7.88 -4.19 -5.09
C ASP A 62 -6.37 -4.23 -4.77
N PRO A 63 -5.98 -4.73 -3.57
CA PRO A 63 -4.56 -4.87 -3.23
C PRO A 63 -3.92 -5.91 -4.13
N GLY A 64 -2.99 -5.47 -4.99
CA GLY A 64 -2.34 -6.29 -5.98
C GLY A 64 -1.62 -7.49 -5.39
N HIS A 65 -1.54 -8.55 -6.18
CA HIS A 65 -0.89 -9.81 -5.83
C HIS A 65 -1.49 -10.54 -4.62
N ASN A 66 -0.90 -11.66 -4.25
CA ASN A 66 -1.33 -12.52 -3.15
C ASN A 66 -0.13 -12.97 -2.32
N GLY A 67 -0.31 -13.13 -1.00
CA GLY A 67 0.75 -13.61 -0.12
C GLY A 67 0.93 -15.14 -0.15
N GLY A 68 -0.04 -15.87 -0.67
CA GLY A 68 0.01 -17.32 -0.86
C GLY A 68 0.51 -17.74 -2.24
N PRO A 69 0.55 -19.04 -2.50
CA PRO A 69 1.00 -19.58 -3.79
C PRO A 69 0.22 -19.03 -4.97
N VAL A 70 0.95 -18.66 -6.04
CA VAL A 70 0.34 -18.19 -7.30
C VAL A 70 -0.13 -19.39 -8.12
N SER A 71 -1.37 -19.32 -8.61
CA SER A 71 -1.91 -20.32 -9.52
C SER A 71 -1.23 -20.27 -10.90
N GLY A 72 -0.84 -21.42 -11.44
CA GLY A 72 -0.35 -21.54 -12.81
C GLY A 72 -1.42 -21.38 -13.90
N ARG A 73 -2.68 -21.16 -13.51
CA ARG A 73 -3.81 -21.02 -14.43
C ARG A 73 -3.66 -19.78 -15.32
N GLN A 74 -4.03 -19.91 -16.58
CA GLN A 74 -4.20 -18.79 -17.50
C GLN A 74 -5.67 -18.37 -17.52
N VAL A 75 -5.92 -17.06 -17.57
CA VAL A 75 -7.27 -16.49 -17.63
C VAL A 75 -7.40 -15.57 -18.84
N PHE A 76 -8.58 -15.54 -19.45
CA PHE A 76 -8.88 -14.64 -20.55
C PHE A 76 -9.09 -13.22 -20.02
N VAL A 77 -8.50 -12.23 -20.69
CA VAL A 77 -8.50 -10.83 -20.24
C VAL A 77 -9.07 -9.86 -21.28
N GLY A 78 -10.03 -10.34 -22.09
CA GLY A 78 -10.75 -9.51 -23.06
C GLY A 78 -10.06 -9.45 -24.44
N ASN A 79 -8.75 -9.49 -24.52
CA ASN A 79 -7.98 -9.44 -25.77
C ASN A 79 -6.83 -10.46 -25.82
N GLY A 80 -6.82 -11.44 -24.92
CA GLY A 80 -5.81 -12.49 -24.85
C GLY A 80 -5.85 -13.23 -23.52
N TYR A 81 -4.81 -14.03 -23.25
CA TYR A 81 -4.68 -14.77 -22.00
C TYR A 81 -3.50 -14.24 -21.19
N LYS A 82 -3.66 -14.21 -19.88
CA LYS A 82 -2.63 -13.83 -18.90
C LYS A 82 -2.59 -14.86 -17.77
N ALA A 83 -1.47 -14.90 -17.05
CA ALA A 83 -1.44 -15.64 -15.80
C ALA A 83 -2.53 -15.15 -14.83
N CYS A 84 -3.10 -16.10 -14.07
CA CYS A 84 -4.09 -15.83 -13.02
C CYS A 84 -3.67 -14.64 -12.13
N ASP A 85 -2.44 -14.66 -11.69
CA ASP A 85 -1.78 -13.61 -10.92
C ASP A 85 -0.26 -13.80 -11.07
N THR A 86 0.52 -12.89 -10.48
CA THR A 86 1.96 -13.01 -10.31
C THR A 86 2.33 -12.77 -8.85
N SER A 87 3.54 -13.17 -8.46
CA SER A 87 4.03 -12.94 -7.08
C SER A 87 4.29 -11.47 -6.77
N GLY A 88 4.28 -10.61 -7.79
CA GLY A 88 4.71 -9.22 -7.65
C GLY A 88 6.23 -9.07 -7.52
N THR A 89 6.66 -7.89 -7.17
CA THR A 89 8.05 -7.55 -6.90
C THR A 89 8.34 -7.45 -5.40
N SER A 90 9.55 -7.02 -5.07
CA SER A 90 9.97 -6.70 -3.70
C SER A 90 11.05 -5.64 -3.69
N THR A 91 11.24 -4.97 -2.56
CA THR A 91 12.45 -4.18 -2.34
C THR A 91 13.69 -5.07 -2.30
N ASN A 92 14.88 -4.50 -2.46
CA ASN A 92 16.13 -5.27 -2.31
C ASN A 92 16.35 -5.80 -0.88
N ALA A 93 15.63 -5.22 0.12
CA ALA A 93 15.62 -5.69 1.50
C ALA A 93 14.55 -6.76 1.78
N GLY A 94 13.81 -7.23 0.76
CA GLY A 94 12.85 -8.32 0.87
C GLY A 94 11.42 -7.91 1.29
N TYR A 95 11.10 -6.61 1.38
CA TYR A 95 9.72 -6.19 1.61
C TYR A 95 8.90 -6.40 0.34
N THR A 96 7.95 -7.32 0.37
CA THR A 96 7.20 -7.77 -0.79
C THR A 96 6.10 -6.80 -1.20
N GLU A 97 5.78 -6.76 -2.49
CA GLU A 97 4.71 -5.93 -3.02
C GLU A 97 3.33 -6.32 -2.45
N HIS A 98 3.01 -7.62 -2.38
CA HIS A 98 1.72 -8.05 -1.83
C HIS A 98 1.49 -7.57 -0.38
N ALA A 99 2.52 -7.60 0.48
CA ALA A 99 2.43 -7.10 1.85
C ALA A 99 2.27 -5.58 1.91
N PHE A 100 2.97 -4.87 1.03
CA PHE A 100 2.83 -3.43 0.86
C PHE A 100 1.42 -3.03 0.43
N THR A 101 0.90 -3.65 -0.62
CA THR A 101 -0.42 -3.31 -1.19
C THR A 101 -1.54 -3.62 -0.21
N TRP A 102 -1.41 -4.71 0.55
CA TRP A 102 -2.33 -5.06 1.63
C TRP A 102 -2.36 -3.99 2.74
N ASP A 103 -1.20 -3.57 3.25
CA ASP A 103 -1.12 -2.55 4.29
C ASP A 103 -1.73 -1.21 3.82
N VAL A 104 -1.40 -0.77 2.60
CA VAL A 104 -1.97 0.46 2.02
C VAL A 104 -3.47 0.34 1.84
N ALA A 105 -3.98 -0.78 1.32
CA ALA A 105 -5.43 -1.00 1.14
C ALA A 105 -6.17 -0.96 2.47
N LYS A 106 -5.66 -1.61 3.53
CA LYS A 106 -6.27 -1.57 4.87
C LYS A 106 -6.31 -0.17 5.47
N ARG A 107 -5.26 0.63 5.28
CA ARG A 107 -5.23 2.03 5.70
C ARG A 107 -6.25 2.87 4.93
N THR A 108 -6.31 2.70 3.61
CA THR A 108 -7.26 3.40 2.74
C THR A 108 -8.70 3.02 3.08
N GLN A 109 -8.98 1.74 3.28
CA GLN A 109 -10.28 1.23 3.73
C GLN A 109 -10.74 1.96 5.00
N LYS A 110 -9.90 1.96 6.04
CA LYS A 110 -10.22 2.61 7.31
C LYS A 110 -10.51 4.12 7.16
N LEU A 111 -9.81 4.81 6.25
CA LEU A 111 -10.03 6.23 5.98
C LEU A 111 -11.38 6.47 5.30
N LEU A 112 -11.70 5.69 4.28
CA LEU A 112 -12.93 5.82 3.50
C LEU A 112 -14.17 5.42 4.30
N GLU A 113 -14.10 4.35 5.09
CA GLU A 113 -15.19 3.93 6.00
C GLU A 113 -15.49 5.01 7.03
N ARG A 114 -14.47 5.66 7.60
CA ARG A 114 -14.69 6.83 8.49
C ARG A 114 -15.34 8.02 7.79
N ARG A 115 -15.19 8.14 6.47
CA ARG A 115 -15.89 9.14 5.63
C ARG A 115 -17.30 8.68 5.21
N GLY A 116 -17.72 7.48 5.63
CA GLY A 116 -19.05 6.93 5.40
C GLY A 116 -19.20 6.18 4.06
N ALA A 117 -18.11 5.78 3.40
CA ALA A 117 -18.15 4.91 2.24
C ALA A 117 -18.35 3.44 2.61
N ASN A 118 -18.98 2.66 1.72
CA ASN A 118 -19.03 1.20 1.77
C ASN A 118 -17.81 0.64 1.04
N VAL A 119 -16.82 0.11 1.76
CA VAL A 119 -15.55 -0.30 1.18
C VAL A 119 -15.37 -1.80 1.24
N TYR A 120 -15.02 -2.41 0.11
CA TYR A 120 -14.74 -3.83 -0.05
C TYR A 120 -13.32 -4.06 -0.56
N LEU A 121 -12.69 -5.16 -0.14
CA LEU A 121 -11.39 -5.59 -0.61
C LEU A 121 -11.53 -6.84 -1.48
N THR A 122 -10.75 -6.94 -2.55
CA THR A 122 -10.78 -8.11 -3.46
C THR A 122 -10.20 -9.37 -2.83
N ARG A 123 -9.36 -9.25 -1.80
CA ARG A 123 -8.84 -10.36 -0.99
C ARG A 123 -9.01 -10.08 0.50
N GLN A 124 -9.06 -11.13 1.32
CA GLN A 124 -9.41 -11.03 2.73
C GLN A 124 -8.20 -11.05 3.68
N ASP A 125 -7.05 -11.48 3.19
CA ASP A 125 -5.81 -11.55 3.94
C ASP A 125 -4.58 -11.39 3.03
N ASP A 126 -3.38 -11.50 3.61
CA ASP A 126 -2.10 -11.44 2.90
C ASP A 126 -1.32 -12.76 2.97
N LYS A 127 -1.99 -13.89 3.14
CA LYS A 127 -1.36 -15.21 3.32
C LYS A 127 -1.90 -16.27 2.36
N SER A 128 -3.17 -16.13 1.99
CA SER A 128 -3.87 -17.09 1.11
C SER A 128 -3.55 -16.84 -0.36
N SER A 129 -3.76 -17.87 -1.17
CA SER A 129 -3.96 -17.69 -2.62
C SER A 129 -5.22 -16.84 -2.82
N GLY A 130 -5.08 -15.74 -3.50
CA GLY A 130 -6.20 -14.82 -3.73
C GLY A 130 -6.81 -15.01 -5.12
N PRO A 131 -7.75 -14.12 -5.49
CA PRO A 131 -8.43 -14.19 -6.77
C PRO A 131 -7.49 -13.88 -7.93
N CYS A 132 -7.79 -14.48 -9.10
CA CYS A 132 -7.14 -14.15 -10.35
C CYS A 132 -7.54 -12.74 -10.83
N VAL A 133 -6.81 -12.20 -11.80
CA VAL A 133 -7.04 -10.83 -12.31
C VAL A 133 -8.43 -10.63 -12.91
N ASP A 134 -9.03 -11.66 -13.50
CA ASP A 134 -10.41 -11.68 -14.00
C ASP A 134 -11.45 -11.67 -12.85
N GLU A 135 -11.21 -12.46 -11.80
CA GLU A 135 -12.04 -12.50 -10.60
C GLU A 135 -12.00 -11.18 -9.83
N ARG A 136 -10.83 -10.49 -9.79
CA ARG A 136 -10.68 -9.14 -9.22
C ARG A 136 -11.50 -8.10 -9.99
N ALA A 137 -11.56 -8.19 -11.32
CA ALA A 137 -12.43 -7.35 -12.13
C ALA A 137 -13.90 -7.65 -11.84
N LYS A 138 -14.27 -8.94 -11.89
CA LYS A 138 -15.62 -9.41 -11.59
C LYS A 138 -16.11 -8.96 -10.22
N PHE A 139 -15.27 -9.01 -9.20
CA PHE A 139 -15.62 -8.57 -7.85
C PHE A 139 -16.08 -7.10 -7.81
N GLY A 140 -15.36 -6.20 -8.48
CA GLY A 140 -15.75 -4.79 -8.62
C GLY A 140 -17.09 -4.63 -9.37
N ASN A 141 -17.26 -5.41 -10.44
CA ASN A 141 -18.48 -5.41 -11.27
C ASN A 141 -19.69 -5.88 -10.46
N ASP A 142 -19.59 -7.02 -9.74
CA ASP A 142 -20.67 -7.60 -8.93
C ASP A 142 -21.11 -6.66 -7.78
N LYS A 143 -20.18 -5.85 -7.26
CA LYS A 143 -20.48 -4.83 -6.25
C LYS A 143 -21.11 -3.56 -6.82
N ASN A 144 -21.25 -3.45 -8.14
CA ASN A 144 -21.62 -2.18 -8.81
C ASN A 144 -20.82 -1.01 -8.23
N ALA A 145 -19.51 -1.19 -8.10
CA ALA A 145 -18.64 -0.21 -7.47
C ALA A 145 -18.68 1.12 -8.23
N GLY A 146 -18.86 2.23 -7.51
CA GLY A 146 -18.74 3.57 -8.09
C GLY A 146 -17.30 3.88 -8.54
N ALA A 147 -16.31 3.22 -7.91
CA ALA A 147 -14.91 3.27 -8.31
C ALA A 147 -14.13 2.07 -7.75
N VAL A 148 -13.10 1.63 -8.50
CA VAL A 148 -12.14 0.61 -8.08
C VAL A 148 -10.72 1.17 -8.22
N ILE A 149 -9.90 1.01 -7.17
CA ILE A 149 -8.46 1.29 -7.23
C ILE A 149 -7.69 -0.01 -7.01
N SER A 150 -6.93 -0.44 -8.01
CA SER A 150 -5.92 -1.48 -7.87
C SER A 150 -4.60 -0.83 -7.41
N ILE A 151 -4.07 -1.33 -6.29
CA ILE A 151 -2.91 -0.75 -5.61
C ILE A 151 -1.71 -1.65 -5.87
N HIS A 152 -0.63 -1.08 -6.41
CA HIS A 152 0.60 -1.75 -6.81
C HIS A 152 1.84 -0.92 -6.46
N ALA A 153 3.00 -1.51 -6.64
CA ALA A 153 4.29 -0.83 -6.63
C ALA A 153 5.24 -1.53 -7.61
N ASP A 154 5.80 -0.77 -8.53
CA ASP A 154 6.56 -1.26 -9.67
C ASP A 154 7.88 -1.94 -9.29
N GLY A 155 8.34 -2.84 -10.15
CA GLY A 155 9.66 -3.50 -10.11
C GLY A 155 10.56 -3.08 -11.28
N ALA A 156 10.55 -1.82 -11.67
CA ALA A 156 11.33 -1.29 -12.78
C ALA A 156 12.85 -1.28 -12.51
N ALA A 157 13.65 -0.91 -13.51
CA ALA A 157 15.09 -0.77 -13.34
C ALA A 157 15.44 0.16 -12.17
N PRO A 158 16.53 -0.10 -11.40
CA PRO A 158 16.84 0.62 -10.15
C PRO A 158 17.07 2.13 -10.29
N ASN A 159 17.42 2.62 -11.46
CA ASN A 159 17.58 4.05 -11.75
C ASN A 159 16.24 4.75 -12.05
N GLY A 160 15.18 4.00 -12.40
CA GLY A 160 13.84 4.53 -12.54
C GLY A 160 13.21 4.79 -11.17
N HIS A 161 12.45 5.86 -11.03
CA HIS A 161 11.78 6.22 -9.78
C HIS A 161 10.48 6.96 -10.03
N GLY A 162 9.68 7.13 -8.97
CA GLY A 162 8.43 7.86 -9.02
C GLY A 162 7.21 6.98 -9.28
N PHE A 163 6.02 7.59 -9.25
CA PHE A 163 4.73 6.93 -9.35
C PHE A 163 4.03 7.22 -10.68
N HIS A 164 3.08 6.37 -11.04
CA HIS A 164 2.15 6.65 -12.12
C HIS A 164 0.79 5.98 -11.88
N VAL A 165 -0.23 6.48 -12.57
CA VAL A 165 -1.57 5.88 -12.58
C VAL A 165 -1.84 5.34 -13.97
N ILE A 166 -2.44 4.15 -14.03
CA ILE A 166 -2.78 3.47 -15.28
C ILE A 166 -4.30 3.50 -15.46
N ALA A 167 -4.76 4.07 -16.56
CA ALA A 167 -6.15 4.01 -16.98
C ALA A 167 -6.32 3.02 -18.15
N PRO A 168 -7.53 2.47 -18.33
CA PRO A 168 -7.78 1.54 -19.41
C PRO A 168 -7.77 2.21 -20.78
N LYS A 169 -7.22 1.52 -21.78
CA LYS A 169 -7.55 1.69 -23.19
C LYS A 169 -8.80 0.87 -23.52
N ALA A 170 -9.56 1.29 -24.50
CA ALA A 170 -10.74 0.55 -24.93
C ALA A 170 -10.38 -0.84 -25.45
N VAL A 171 -11.08 -1.85 -24.95
CA VAL A 171 -11.09 -3.22 -25.45
C VAL A 171 -12.51 -3.50 -25.95
N PRO A 172 -12.70 -3.65 -27.27
CA PRO A 172 -14.03 -3.79 -27.88
C PRO A 172 -14.85 -4.93 -27.26
N GLY A 173 -16.10 -4.62 -26.89
CA GLY A 173 -17.02 -5.57 -26.25
C GLY A 173 -16.84 -5.72 -24.73
N TYR A 174 -15.86 -5.06 -24.10
CA TYR A 174 -15.57 -5.25 -22.67
C TYR A 174 -15.67 -3.97 -21.83
N ASN A 175 -14.75 -3.02 -22.02
CA ASN A 175 -14.60 -1.90 -21.09
C ASN A 175 -14.85 -0.51 -21.68
N GLU A 176 -15.32 -0.38 -22.89
CA GLU A 176 -15.46 0.90 -23.61
C GLU A 176 -16.22 1.94 -22.80
N LYS A 177 -17.29 1.52 -22.12
CA LYS A 177 -18.16 2.42 -21.32
C LYS A 177 -17.42 3.06 -20.15
N ILE A 178 -16.38 2.40 -19.62
CA ILE A 178 -15.68 2.88 -18.42
C ILE A 178 -14.36 3.60 -18.73
N VAL A 179 -13.92 3.66 -19.98
CA VAL A 179 -12.66 4.34 -20.37
C VAL A 179 -12.67 5.80 -19.94
N LYS A 180 -13.72 6.55 -20.30
CA LYS A 180 -13.84 7.97 -19.96
C LYS A 180 -13.92 8.23 -18.44
N PRO A 181 -14.80 7.59 -17.67
CA PRO A 181 -14.83 7.78 -16.22
C PRO A 181 -13.56 7.25 -15.52
N SER A 182 -12.93 6.17 -16.00
CA SER A 182 -11.65 5.71 -15.45
C SER A 182 -10.51 6.69 -15.69
N LEU A 183 -10.47 7.34 -16.87
CA LEU A 183 -9.48 8.38 -17.14
C LEU A 183 -9.66 9.59 -16.22
N ARG A 184 -10.90 9.96 -15.88
CA ARG A 184 -11.18 11.01 -14.90
C ARG A 184 -10.68 10.59 -13.52
N LEU A 185 -11.05 9.39 -13.06
CA LEU A 185 -10.56 8.83 -11.80
C LEU A 185 -9.02 8.81 -11.73
N ALA A 186 -8.36 8.42 -12.83
CA ALA A 186 -6.90 8.40 -12.91
C ALA A 186 -6.28 9.80 -12.72
N LYS A 187 -6.88 10.83 -13.32
CA LYS A 187 -6.41 12.22 -13.19
C LYS A 187 -6.57 12.71 -11.74
N ASP A 188 -7.71 12.44 -11.11
CA ASP A 188 -8.01 12.87 -9.74
C ASP A 188 -7.09 12.17 -8.72
N VAL A 189 -6.92 10.86 -8.85
CA VAL A 189 -6.00 10.07 -8.01
C VAL A 189 -4.55 10.52 -8.22
N ARG A 190 -4.11 10.72 -9.47
CA ARG A 190 -2.76 11.19 -9.79
C ARG A 190 -2.46 12.56 -9.15
N ALA A 191 -3.39 13.50 -9.28
CA ALA A 191 -3.23 14.84 -8.73
C ALA A 191 -3.13 14.80 -7.20
N SER A 192 -4.04 14.08 -6.54
CA SER A 192 -4.04 13.91 -5.09
C SER A 192 -2.78 13.19 -4.60
N TYR A 193 -2.36 12.12 -5.30
CA TYR A 193 -1.15 11.37 -4.94
C TYR A 193 0.09 12.29 -4.96
N ARG A 194 0.27 13.06 -6.04
CA ARG A 194 1.37 14.02 -6.16
C ARG A 194 1.35 15.06 -5.04
N GLN A 195 0.17 15.62 -4.78
CA GLN A 195 0.00 16.68 -3.77
C GLN A 195 0.30 16.20 -2.34
N VAL A 196 -0.24 15.04 -1.96
CA VAL A 196 -0.16 14.55 -0.58
C VAL A 196 1.18 13.90 -0.27
N THR A 197 1.72 13.11 -1.22
CA THR A 197 2.96 12.35 -0.99
C THR A 197 4.23 13.13 -1.34
N GLY A 198 4.14 14.10 -2.25
CA GLY A 198 5.29 14.77 -2.84
C GLY A 198 6.11 13.89 -3.80
N MET A 199 5.66 12.65 -4.07
CA MET A 199 6.36 11.70 -4.93
C MET A 199 6.42 12.26 -6.37
N PRO A 200 7.57 12.22 -7.09
CA PRO A 200 7.64 12.61 -8.48
C PRO A 200 6.85 11.66 -9.37
N TYR A 201 6.49 12.11 -10.55
CA TYR A 201 5.97 11.22 -11.59
C TYR A 201 7.07 10.25 -12.04
N SER A 202 6.64 9.06 -12.49
CA SER A 202 7.54 8.01 -12.97
C SER A 202 8.45 8.54 -14.09
N THR A 203 9.75 8.25 -13.97
CA THR A 203 10.79 8.61 -14.95
C THR A 203 10.99 7.55 -16.03
N TYR A 204 10.34 6.39 -15.91
CA TYR A 204 10.55 5.22 -16.77
C TYR A 204 9.33 4.84 -17.62
N THR A 205 8.20 5.50 -17.41
CA THR A 205 6.97 5.26 -18.19
C THR A 205 6.10 6.52 -18.28
N GLY A 206 5.09 6.49 -19.17
CA GLY A 206 4.10 7.56 -19.30
C GLY A 206 4.68 8.91 -19.75
N GLY A 207 5.86 8.93 -20.36
CA GLY A 207 6.51 10.18 -20.83
C GLY A 207 6.74 11.20 -19.71
N GLY A 208 6.91 10.76 -18.46
CA GLY A 208 7.08 11.64 -17.30
C GLY A 208 5.80 12.37 -16.85
N GLN A 209 4.64 11.98 -17.37
CA GLN A 209 3.35 12.61 -17.05
C GLN A 209 2.63 11.95 -15.87
N GLY A 210 3.15 10.84 -15.34
CA GLY A 210 2.55 10.07 -14.26
C GLY A 210 1.19 9.46 -14.62
N LEU A 211 0.93 9.28 -15.90
CA LEU A 211 -0.30 8.67 -16.44
C LEU A 211 0.06 7.79 -17.64
N THR A 212 -0.44 6.57 -17.64
CA THR A 212 -0.32 5.62 -18.76
C THR A 212 -1.71 5.10 -19.14
N ILE A 213 -1.87 4.74 -20.41
CA ILE A 213 -3.11 4.16 -20.94
C ILE A 213 -2.75 2.77 -21.48
N ARG A 214 -3.40 1.71 -20.96
CA ARG A 214 -3.04 0.32 -21.27
C ARG A 214 -4.27 -0.53 -21.57
N ASP A 215 -4.10 -1.56 -22.43
CA ASP A 215 -5.09 -2.58 -22.79
C ASP A 215 -4.59 -4.01 -22.54
N ASP A 216 -3.54 -4.16 -21.74
CA ASP A 216 -2.93 -5.46 -21.44
C ASP A 216 -3.07 -5.90 -19.97
N LEU A 217 -3.86 -5.16 -19.17
CA LEU A 217 -4.15 -5.47 -17.77
C LEU A 217 -5.57 -6.03 -17.63
N GLY A 218 -5.69 -7.31 -17.29
CA GLY A 218 -6.98 -8.00 -17.18
C GLY A 218 -7.96 -7.32 -16.24
N GLY A 219 -7.46 -6.81 -15.11
CA GLY A 219 -8.27 -6.06 -14.15
C GLY A 219 -8.90 -4.77 -14.71
N LEU A 220 -8.28 -4.13 -15.70
CA LEU A 220 -8.83 -2.96 -16.40
C LEU A 220 -9.73 -3.39 -17.57
N ASN A 221 -9.29 -4.38 -18.34
CA ASN A 221 -9.97 -4.81 -19.55
C ASN A 221 -11.36 -5.39 -19.28
N LEU A 222 -11.49 -6.16 -18.19
CA LEU A 222 -12.73 -6.86 -17.80
C LEU A 222 -13.60 -6.05 -16.82
N SER A 223 -13.17 -4.85 -16.43
CA SER A 223 -13.97 -4.00 -15.55
C SER A 223 -15.11 -3.35 -16.33
N THR A 224 -16.33 -3.40 -15.76
CA THR A 224 -17.52 -2.69 -16.23
C THR A 224 -17.84 -1.47 -15.38
N VAL A 225 -17.00 -1.19 -14.37
CA VAL A 225 -17.08 -0.04 -13.46
C VAL A 225 -15.78 0.77 -13.54
N PRO A 226 -15.78 2.09 -13.21
CA PRO A 226 -14.57 2.90 -13.25
C PRO A 226 -13.44 2.27 -12.44
N LYS A 227 -12.32 1.93 -13.08
CA LYS A 227 -11.17 1.28 -12.45
C LYS A 227 -9.85 1.87 -12.95
N VAL A 228 -8.90 2.00 -12.03
CA VAL A 228 -7.52 2.40 -12.29
C VAL A 228 -6.53 1.53 -11.52
N PHE A 229 -5.28 1.46 -11.99
CA PHE A 229 -4.14 0.96 -11.23
C PHE A 229 -3.29 2.13 -10.76
N VAL A 230 -2.69 2.02 -9.60
CA VAL A 230 -1.75 2.99 -9.07
C VAL A 230 -0.44 2.28 -8.76
N GLU A 231 0.58 2.56 -9.55
CA GLU A 231 1.95 2.17 -9.28
C GLU A 231 2.58 3.24 -8.39
N THR A 232 2.64 2.94 -7.11
CA THR A 232 2.91 3.91 -6.04
C THR A 232 4.37 4.33 -5.93
N GLY A 233 5.26 3.67 -6.66
CA GLY A 233 6.70 3.90 -6.70
C GLY A 233 7.41 2.64 -7.20
N ASN A 234 8.74 2.73 -7.39
CA ASN A 234 9.56 1.61 -7.82
C ASN A 234 10.27 0.94 -6.63
N MET A 235 9.86 -0.27 -6.26
CA MET A 235 10.44 -1.03 -5.15
C MET A 235 11.91 -1.40 -5.36
N ARG A 236 12.42 -1.34 -6.61
CA ARG A 236 13.82 -1.59 -6.93
C ARG A 236 14.68 -0.34 -6.83
N ASN A 237 14.08 0.85 -6.79
CA ASN A 237 14.79 2.09 -6.56
C ASN A 237 15.02 2.32 -5.07
N LYS A 238 16.26 2.63 -4.66
CA LYS A 238 16.63 2.80 -3.24
C LYS A 238 15.80 3.89 -2.53
N GLY A 239 15.56 5.02 -3.18
CA GLY A 239 14.83 6.14 -2.60
C GLY A 239 13.33 5.87 -2.47
N ASP A 240 12.74 5.24 -3.49
CA ASP A 240 11.32 4.85 -3.46
C ASP A 240 11.11 3.71 -2.46
N ALA A 241 11.95 2.68 -2.48
CA ALA A 241 11.89 1.55 -1.56
C ALA A 241 11.93 2.00 -0.09
N ALA A 242 12.80 2.96 0.25
CA ALA A 242 12.85 3.53 1.61
C ALA A 242 11.53 4.18 2.00
N LYS A 243 10.90 4.96 1.10
CA LYS A 243 9.59 5.57 1.32
C LYS A 243 8.48 4.52 1.45
N LEU A 244 8.40 3.57 0.53
CA LEU A 244 7.37 2.52 0.53
C LEU A 244 7.46 1.63 1.77
N SER A 245 8.67 1.43 2.31
CA SER A 245 8.90 0.70 3.56
C SER A 245 8.55 1.50 4.83
N ASP A 246 8.41 2.82 4.74
CA ASP A 246 8.05 3.68 5.89
C ASP A 246 6.53 3.66 6.15
N PRO A 247 6.06 3.20 7.33
CA PRO A 247 4.64 3.21 7.67
C PRO A 247 3.98 4.58 7.61
N LYS A 248 4.72 5.65 7.89
CA LYS A 248 4.22 7.04 7.81
C LYS A 248 3.98 7.44 6.35
N PHE A 249 4.87 7.02 5.46
CA PHE A 249 4.68 7.28 4.03
C PHE A 249 3.52 6.47 3.45
N ARG A 250 3.35 5.18 3.83
CA ARG A 250 2.18 4.39 3.44
C ARG A 250 0.86 5.01 3.92
N GLN A 251 0.87 5.66 5.10
CA GLN A 251 -0.29 6.44 5.55
C GLN A 251 -0.59 7.64 4.63
N LYS A 252 0.45 8.36 4.15
CA LYS A 252 0.26 9.43 3.15
C LYS A 252 -0.29 8.89 1.83
N ILE A 253 0.18 7.72 1.38
CA ILE A 253 -0.40 7.05 0.21
C ILE A 253 -1.89 6.79 0.43
N ALA A 254 -2.27 6.21 1.55
CA ALA A 254 -3.68 5.92 1.85
C ALA A 254 -4.55 7.19 1.89
N VAL A 255 -4.04 8.27 2.47
CA VAL A 255 -4.72 9.58 2.46
C VAL A 255 -4.90 10.07 1.03
N SER A 256 -3.86 10.00 0.20
CA SER A 256 -3.92 10.47 -1.19
C SER A 256 -4.94 9.70 -2.03
N LEU A 257 -5.04 8.37 -1.85
CA LEU A 257 -6.03 7.55 -2.56
C LEU A 257 -7.46 7.92 -2.11
N ALA A 258 -7.67 8.09 -0.81
CA ALA A 258 -8.96 8.49 -0.28
C ALA A 258 -9.38 9.90 -0.74
N ASP A 259 -8.45 10.84 -0.84
CA ASP A 259 -8.72 12.20 -1.29
C ASP A 259 -8.95 12.26 -2.81
N GLY A 260 -8.23 11.45 -3.59
CA GLY A 260 -8.47 11.29 -5.03
C GLY A 260 -9.88 10.77 -5.34
N LEU A 261 -10.32 9.74 -4.58
CA LEU A 261 -11.70 9.23 -4.66
C LEU A 261 -12.72 10.28 -4.25
N ASN A 262 -12.44 11.04 -3.20
CA ASN A 262 -13.32 12.13 -2.75
C ASN A 262 -13.48 13.19 -3.84
N THR A 263 -12.41 13.56 -4.54
CA THR A 263 -12.44 14.49 -5.68
C THR A 263 -13.26 13.90 -6.84
N PHE A 264 -13.06 12.63 -7.16
CA PHE A 264 -13.79 11.93 -8.21
C PHE A 264 -15.30 11.92 -8.01
N PHE A 265 -15.76 11.69 -6.77
CA PHE A 265 -17.19 11.65 -6.45
C PHE A 265 -17.83 13.03 -6.22
N LYS A 266 -17.04 14.08 -6.12
CA LYS A 266 -17.55 15.46 -5.97
C LYS A 266 -18.09 16.05 -7.29
N GLN A 267 -17.71 15.48 -8.44
CA GLN A 267 -18.03 15.99 -9.78
C GLN A 267 -19.35 15.48 -10.34
#